data_ae212a07ce33a81c86724af0610ffb86
#
_entry.id   ae212a07ce33a81c86724af0610ffb86
#
_cell.length_a   1.000
_cell.length_b   1.000
_cell.length_c   1.000
_cell.angle_alpha   90.00
_cell.angle_beta   90.00
_cell.angle_gamma   90.00
#
_symmetry.space_group_name_H-M   'P 1'
#
loop_
_entity.id
_entity.type
_entity.pdbx_description
1 polymer ?
#
loop_
_entity_poly.entity_id
_entity_poly.type
_entity_poly.pdbx_seq_one_letter_code
_entity_poly.pdbx_strand_id
1 'polypeptide(L)'
;DVYLNEKKILEANNMFREWKTSIKPDLKPGENVLKIYFHSPIKVDIPKWDALPYQYEAGNDQSENGGVFNKKVSVFARKAGYHYGWDWGPRLVTSGIWRPVYVEAWDNARINDVFIRQPEVSKSRASLIGEVEILADKEIDQANVTITEAASGRVLAGQTVSLQKGINKISLPFSIK
;
A
#
# COMPACT_ATOMS: atom_id res chain seq x y z
N ASP A 1 6.16 13.96 1.95
CA ASP A 1 7.32 13.86 1.08
C ASP A 1 8.35 12.90 1.67
N VAL A 2 8.92 12.06 0.83
CA VAL A 2 9.98 11.13 1.23
C VAL A 2 11.24 11.46 0.43
N TYR A 3 12.35 11.55 1.14
CA TYR A 3 13.65 11.85 0.57
C TYR A 3 14.64 10.74 0.90
N LEU A 4 15.45 10.37 -0.07
CA LEU A 4 16.61 9.50 0.12
C LEU A 4 17.87 10.31 -0.27
N ASN A 5 18.82 10.42 0.65
CA ASN A 5 20.04 11.19 0.44
C ASN A 5 19.77 12.62 -0.10
N GLU A 6 18.81 13.32 0.51
CA GLU A 6 18.33 14.66 0.15
C GLU A 6 17.53 14.73 -1.18
N LYS A 7 17.49 13.70 -1.99
CA LYS A 7 16.65 13.64 -3.19
C LYS A 7 15.24 13.23 -2.85
N LYS A 8 14.24 13.97 -3.32
CA LYS A 8 12.82 13.57 -3.20
C LYS A 8 12.55 12.38 -4.10
N ILE A 9 12.11 11.25 -3.51
CA ILE A 9 11.85 9.99 -4.19
C ILE A 9 10.36 9.62 -4.24
N LEU A 10 9.55 10.23 -3.37
CA LEU A 10 8.12 9.92 -3.29
C LEU A 10 7.33 11.08 -2.71
N GLU A 11 6.12 11.26 -3.22
CA GLU A 11 5.10 12.12 -2.65
C GLU A 11 3.83 11.31 -2.37
N ALA A 12 3.41 11.27 -1.10
CA ALA A 12 2.26 10.52 -0.65
C ALA A 12 1.17 11.46 -0.13
N ASN A 13 -0.06 11.28 -0.59
CA ASN A 13 -1.21 12.13 -0.23
C ASN A 13 -2.45 11.33 0.20
N ASN A 14 -2.29 10.04 0.54
CA ASN A 14 -3.40 9.16 0.89
C ASN A 14 -2.92 8.15 1.94
N MET A 15 -3.54 8.16 3.13
CA MET A 15 -3.17 7.26 4.21
C MET A 15 -3.69 5.83 4.06
N PHE A 16 -4.61 5.58 3.12
CA PHE A 16 -5.28 4.27 2.99
C PHE A 16 -4.59 3.32 2.01
N ARG A 17 -3.64 3.82 1.24
CA ARG A 17 -2.93 2.99 0.25
C ARG A 17 -1.46 2.82 0.61
N GLU A 18 -0.89 1.71 0.17
CA GLU A 18 0.55 1.51 0.18
C GLU A 18 1.22 2.36 -0.89
N TRP A 19 2.44 2.80 -0.57
CA TRP A 19 3.28 3.57 -1.45
C TRP A 19 4.60 2.84 -1.62
N LYS A 20 4.95 2.52 -2.87
CA LYS A 20 6.17 1.81 -3.23
C LYS A 20 6.94 2.63 -4.26
N THR A 21 8.25 2.69 -4.12
CA THR A 21 9.13 3.35 -5.09
C THR A 21 10.45 2.59 -5.19
N SER A 22 11.05 2.58 -6.39
CA SER A 22 12.39 2.04 -6.58
C SER A 22 13.41 3.03 -6.06
N ILE A 23 14.29 2.57 -5.18
CA ILE A 23 15.35 3.38 -4.58
C ILE A 23 16.74 3.03 -5.10
N LYS A 24 16.87 1.96 -5.88
CA LYS A 24 18.15 1.47 -6.39
C LYS A 24 19.02 2.53 -7.10
N PRO A 25 18.46 3.42 -7.95
CA PRO A 25 19.24 4.47 -8.60
C PRO A 25 19.79 5.55 -7.65
N ASP A 26 19.22 5.68 -6.46
CA ASP A 26 19.51 6.75 -5.51
C ASP A 26 20.30 6.27 -4.28
N LEU A 27 20.60 4.96 -4.23
CA LEU A 27 21.44 4.37 -3.19
C LEU A 27 22.92 4.68 -3.43
N LYS A 28 23.64 4.93 -2.33
CA LYS A 28 25.10 5.08 -2.31
C LYS A 28 25.73 3.90 -1.55
N PRO A 29 26.99 3.57 -1.81
CA PRO A 29 27.75 2.70 -0.92
C PRO A 29 27.82 3.26 0.50
N GLY A 30 27.65 2.39 1.50
CA GLY A 30 27.68 2.78 2.91
C GLY A 30 26.36 3.35 3.43
N GLU A 31 26.42 4.41 4.20
CA GLU A 31 25.25 4.97 4.87
C GLU A 31 24.32 5.69 3.89
N ASN A 32 23.01 5.43 4.03
CA ASN A 32 21.94 6.10 3.30
C ASN A 32 20.93 6.67 4.30
N VAL A 33 20.54 7.91 4.09
CA VAL A 33 19.61 8.64 4.98
C VAL A 33 18.23 8.72 4.33
N LEU A 34 17.24 8.11 4.99
CA LEU A 34 15.82 8.25 4.65
C LEU A 34 15.19 9.33 5.53
N LYS A 35 14.64 10.37 4.90
CA LYS A 35 13.95 11.46 5.57
C LYS A 35 12.51 11.53 5.12
N ILE A 36 11.57 11.55 6.07
CA ILE A 36 10.15 11.66 5.80
C ILE A 36 9.63 12.96 6.41
N TYR A 37 9.07 13.81 5.56
CA TYR A 37 8.48 15.08 5.98
C TYR A 37 6.96 15.04 5.87
N PHE A 38 6.28 15.23 6.98
CA PHE A 38 4.83 15.28 7.05
C PHE A 38 4.35 16.75 6.99
N HIS A 39 3.60 17.05 5.95
CA HIS A 39 2.89 18.33 5.87
C HIS A 39 1.68 18.32 6.81
N SER A 40 1.37 19.44 7.42
CA SER A 40 0.12 19.60 8.15
C SER A 40 -1.06 19.56 7.16
N PRO A 41 -1.99 18.62 7.27
CA PRO A 41 -3.18 18.59 6.41
C PRO A 41 -3.97 19.90 6.48
N ILE A 42 -4.07 20.49 7.67
CA ILE A 42 -4.77 21.75 7.87
C ILE A 42 -4.12 22.88 7.07
N LYS A 43 -2.78 23.03 7.16
CA LYS A 43 -2.07 24.10 6.42
C LYS A 43 -2.14 23.91 4.91
N VAL A 44 -2.15 22.65 4.43
CA VAL A 44 -2.23 22.34 3.00
C VAL A 44 -3.63 22.56 2.45
N ASP A 45 -4.68 22.29 3.25
CA ASP A 45 -6.05 22.24 2.77
C ASP A 45 -6.83 23.57 2.99
N ILE A 46 -6.41 24.42 3.93
CA ILE A 46 -7.03 25.76 4.10
C ILE A 46 -7.01 26.58 2.80
N PRO A 47 -5.90 26.70 2.06
CA PRO A 47 -5.92 27.43 0.79
C PRO A 47 -6.87 26.86 -0.25
N LYS A 48 -7.09 25.53 -0.25
CA LYS A 48 -8.07 24.90 -1.14
C LYS A 48 -9.51 25.27 -0.77
N TRP A 49 -9.80 25.29 0.54
CA TRP A 49 -11.07 25.78 1.04
C TRP A 49 -11.32 27.24 0.65
N ASP A 50 -10.35 28.11 0.86
CA ASP A 50 -10.47 29.53 0.59
C ASP A 50 -10.62 29.86 -0.92
N ALA A 51 -10.14 28.98 -1.80
CA ALA A 51 -10.27 29.10 -3.24
C ALA A 51 -11.63 28.67 -3.81
N LEU A 52 -12.48 28.01 -3.01
CA LEU A 52 -13.77 27.53 -3.50
C LEU A 52 -14.83 28.66 -3.52
N PRO A 53 -15.66 28.72 -4.55
CA PRO A 53 -16.78 29.66 -4.62
C PRO A 53 -17.95 29.29 -3.71
N TYR A 54 -17.93 28.09 -3.13
CA TYR A 54 -18.95 27.55 -2.21
C TYR A 54 -18.29 26.63 -1.19
N GLN A 55 -18.99 26.33 -0.11
CA GLN A 55 -18.51 25.48 0.97
C GLN A 55 -19.10 24.07 0.84
N TYR A 56 -18.25 23.04 1.02
CA TYR A 56 -18.70 21.67 1.15
C TYR A 56 -19.16 21.38 2.58
N GLU A 57 -20.25 20.65 2.70
CA GLU A 57 -20.67 20.12 4.00
C GLU A 57 -19.72 18.98 4.42
N ALA A 58 -19.30 19.01 5.67
CA ALA A 58 -18.47 18.00 6.31
C ALA A 58 -18.88 17.85 7.78
N GLY A 59 -19.97 17.11 8.01
CA GLY A 59 -20.63 17.01 9.30
C GLY A 59 -19.72 16.61 10.47
N ASN A 60 -18.73 15.77 10.21
CA ASN A 60 -17.80 15.30 11.26
C ASN A 60 -16.52 16.15 11.42
N ASP A 61 -16.35 17.20 10.63
CA ASP A 61 -15.22 18.12 10.82
C ASP A 61 -15.57 19.17 11.85
N GLN A 62 -15.10 18.99 13.06
CA GLN A 62 -15.27 19.92 14.18
C GLN A 62 -14.24 21.06 14.10
N SER A 63 -14.25 21.79 13.00
CA SER A 63 -13.29 22.85 12.69
C SER A 63 -13.31 24.00 13.72
N GLU A 64 -14.44 24.27 14.33
CA GLU A 64 -14.64 25.23 15.41
C GLU A 64 -13.79 24.91 16.65
N ASN A 65 -13.58 23.62 16.95
CA ASN A 65 -12.75 23.16 18.07
C ASN A 65 -11.24 23.14 17.72
N GLY A 66 -10.88 23.39 16.49
CA GLY A 66 -9.51 23.32 15.99
C GLY A 66 -8.85 24.65 15.64
N GLY A 67 -9.47 25.76 16.00
CA GLY A 67 -8.94 27.09 15.70
C GLY A 67 -8.98 27.53 14.23
N VAL A 68 -9.78 26.83 13.43
CA VAL A 68 -9.96 27.13 11.98
C VAL A 68 -11.39 27.55 11.66
N PHE A 69 -12.18 27.82 12.68
CA PHE A 69 -13.57 28.29 12.62
C PHE A 69 -14.45 27.36 11.76
N ASN A 70 -15.04 27.91 10.69
CA ASN A 70 -15.94 27.18 9.79
C ASN A 70 -15.22 26.43 8.66
N LYS A 71 -13.90 26.45 8.61
CA LYS A 71 -13.12 25.82 7.53
C LYS A 71 -13.05 24.30 7.70
N LYS A 72 -14.06 23.61 7.21
CA LYS A 72 -14.20 22.15 7.27
C LYS A 72 -13.37 21.48 6.17
N VAL A 73 -12.06 21.37 6.41
CA VAL A 73 -11.09 20.95 5.40
C VAL A 73 -10.93 19.43 5.21
N SER A 74 -11.61 18.62 6.00
CA SER A 74 -11.55 17.15 5.94
C SER A 74 -11.89 16.58 4.56
N VAL A 75 -12.71 17.28 3.78
CA VAL A 75 -13.13 16.89 2.42
C VAL A 75 -11.99 16.86 1.40
N PHE A 76 -10.89 17.57 1.66
CA PHE A 76 -9.73 17.61 0.76
C PHE A 76 -8.68 16.55 1.05
N ALA A 77 -8.72 15.94 2.24
CA ALA A 77 -7.71 14.99 2.67
C ALA A 77 -8.19 13.54 2.52
N ARG A 78 -7.35 12.67 1.97
CA ARG A 78 -7.57 11.21 2.00
C ARG A 78 -7.03 10.65 3.31
N LYS A 79 -7.69 11.03 4.38
CA LYS A 79 -7.37 10.72 5.77
C LYS A 79 -8.63 10.28 6.50
N ALA A 80 -8.51 9.48 7.55
CA ALA A 80 -9.67 9.00 8.30
C ALA A 80 -10.42 10.17 8.94
N GLY A 81 -11.73 10.21 8.73
CA GLY A 81 -12.59 11.32 9.14
C GLY A 81 -12.55 11.62 10.64
N TYR A 82 -12.38 10.58 11.48
CA TYR A 82 -12.31 10.74 12.94
C TYR A 82 -11.13 11.60 13.44
N HIS A 83 -10.08 11.82 12.63
CA HIS A 83 -9.03 12.78 12.98
C HIS A 83 -9.52 14.23 13.07
N TYR A 84 -10.61 14.54 12.35
CA TYR A 84 -11.19 15.88 12.31
C TYR A 84 -12.24 16.11 13.41
N GLY A 85 -12.39 15.15 14.31
CA GLY A 85 -13.30 15.16 15.43
C GLY A 85 -14.43 14.13 15.32
N TRP A 86 -15.04 13.84 16.44
CA TRP A 86 -16.20 12.97 16.58
C TRP A 86 -17.02 13.40 17.78
N ASP A 87 -18.24 12.90 17.97
CA ASP A 87 -19.14 13.30 19.04
C ASP A 87 -18.51 13.21 20.45
N TRP A 88 -17.66 12.21 20.64
CA TRP A 88 -16.96 11.94 21.91
C TRP A 88 -15.42 12.08 21.80
N GLY A 89 -14.90 12.38 20.64
CA GLY A 89 -13.46 12.41 20.37
C GLY A 89 -12.95 13.80 20.00
N PRO A 90 -11.77 14.20 20.52
CA PRO A 90 -11.20 15.50 20.20
C PRO A 90 -10.74 15.56 18.72
N ARG A 91 -10.71 16.77 18.18
CA ARG A 91 -10.13 17.04 16.86
C ARG A 91 -8.61 17.05 16.94
N LEU A 92 -7.99 15.94 16.54
CA LEU A 92 -6.53 15.76 16.52
C LEU A 92 -6.09 15.31 15.12
N VAL A 93 -5.83 16.29 14.25
CA VAL A 93 -5.42 16.03 12.86
C VAL A 93 -3.91 15.75 12.81
N THR A 94 -3.52 14.61 13.35
CA THR A 94 -2.13 14.15 13.42
C THR A 94 -1.66 13.59 12.09
N SER A 95 -0.35 13.53 11.90
CA SER A 95 0.30 12.88 10.76
C SER A 95 1.48 12.04 11.26
N GLY A 96 1.71 10.90 10.61
CA GLY A 96 2.78 10.00 11.02
C GLY A 96 2.75 8.68 10.25
N ILE A 97 3.75 7.86 10.52
CA ILE A 97 3.84 6.49 10.02
C ILE A 97 2.97 5.60 10.92
N TRP A 98 1.96 4.97 10.37
CA TRP A 98 1.04 4.09 11.09
C TRP A 98 1.08 2.63 10.63
N ARG A 99 1.85 2.34 9.58
CA ARG A 99 2.14 1.00 9.08
C ARG A 99 3.65 0.81 8.93
N PRO A 100 4.14 -0.42 8.86
CA PRO A 100 5.56 -0.69 8.69
C PRO A 100 6.15 0.00 7.45
N VAL A 101 7.38 0.47 7.59
CA VAL A 101 8.23 0.92 6.49
C VAL A 101 9.38 -0.07 6.39
N TYR A 102 9.60 -0.59 5.19
CA TYR A 102 10.65 -1.57 4.94
C TYR A 102 11.28 -1.39 3.56
N VAL A 103 12.44 -1.95 3.39
CA VAL A 103 13.14 -2.03 2.11
C VAL A 103 13.16 -3.50 1.70
N GLU A 104 12.71 -3.77 0.49
CA GLU A 104 12.80 -5.08 -0.12
C GLU A 104 13.91 -5.09 -1.17
N ALA A 105 14.71 -6.14 -1.19
CA ALA A 105 15.71 -6.38 -2.22
C ALA A 105 15.55 -7.78 -2.79
N TRP A 106 15.69 -7.91 -4.09
CA TRP A 106 15.66 -9.18 -4.82
C TRP A 106 16.59 -9.13 -6.02
N ASP A 107 17.00 -10.29 -6.52
CA ASP A 107 17.96 -10.37 -7.62
C ASP A 107 17.30 -10.39 -9.00
N ASN A 108 16.48 -11.39 -9.29
CA ASN A 108 15.97 -11.62 -10.64
C ASN A 108 14.46 -11.52 -10.76
N ALA A 109 13.75 -12.02 -9.75
CA ALA A 109 12.28 -12.00 -9.71
C ALA A 109 11.79 -12.04 -8.27
N ARG A 110 10.55 -11.59 -8.07
CA ARG A 110 9.84 -11.69 -6.79
C ARG A 110 8.37 -11.99 -7.02
N ILE A 111 7.73 -12.59 -6.04
CA ILE A 111 6.27 -12.66 -5.99
C ILE A 111 5.77 -11.24 -5.68
N ASN A 112 4.95 -10.70 -6.56
CA ASN A 112 4.38 -9.36 -6.42
C ASN A 112 3.02 -9.39 -5.72
N ASP A 113 2.20 -10.40 -6.06
CA ASP A 113 0.88 -10.60 -5.46
C ASP A 113 0.48 -12.07 -5.52
N VAL A 114 -0.38 -12.50 -4.59
CA VAL A 114 -1.00 -13.81 -4.56
C VAL A 114 -2.48 -13.65 -4.20
N PHE A 115 -3.34 -14.13 -5.09
CA PHE A 115 -4.76 -14.17 -4.85
C PHE A 115 -5.30 -15.61 -4.92
N ILE A 116 -5.99 -16.07 -3.88
CA ILE A 116 -6.58 -17.40 -3.84
C ILE A 116 -8.07 -17.31 -4.17
N ARG A 117 -8.43 -17.76 -5.39
CA ARG A 117 -9.84 -17.95 -5.75
C ARG A 117 -10.36 -19.25 -5.18
N GLN A 118 -11.63 -19.27 -4.81
CA GLN A 118 -12.34 -20.40 -4.21
C GLN A 118 -13.57 -20.77 -5.06
N PRO A 119 -13.37 -21.41 -6.24
CA PRO A 119 -14.48 -21.76 -7.14
C PRO A 119 -15.53 -22.65 -6.50
N GLU A 120 -15.09 -23.57 -5.65
CA GLU A 120 -16.00 -24.51 -4.97
C GLU A 120 -15.51 -24.81 -3.56
N VAL A 121 -16.40 -24.69 -2.59
CA VAL A 121 -16.11 -25.01 -1.18
C VAL A 121 -17.26 -25.84 -0.63
N SER A 122 -16.94 -27.00 -0.04
CA SER A 122 -17.87 -27.88 0.67
C SER A 122 -17.33 -28.22 2.07
N LYS A 123 -18.11 -28.96 2.85
CA LYS A 123 -17.65 -29.39 4.19
C LYS A 123 -16.45 -30.36 4.15
N SER A 124 -16.23 -31.05 3.04
CA SER A 124 -15.20 -32.09 2.92
C SER A 124 -14.06 -31.71 1.98
N ARG A 125 -14.24 -30.68 1.15
CA ARG A 125 -13.25 -30.31 0.13
C ARG A 125 -13.42 -28.85 -0.29
N ALA A 126 -12.30 -28.17 -0.53
CA ALA A 126 -12.27 -26.91 -1.27
C ALA A 126 -11.43 -27.07 -2.53
N SER A 127 -11.97 -26.64 -3.68
CA SER A 127 -11.26 -26.49 -4.96
C SER A 127 -10.80 -25.06 -5.06
N LEU A 128 -9.50 -24.85 -5.20
CA LEU A 128 -8.84 -23.55 -5.10
C LEU A 128 -8.00 -23.28 -6.34
N ILE A 129 -7.79 -22.00 -6.64
CA ILE A 129 -6.88 -21.57 -7.69
C ILE A 129 -6.00 -20.45 -7.12
N GLY A 130 -4.69 -20.69 -7.06
CA GLY A 130 -3.72 -19.67 -6.71
C GLY A 130 -3.35 -18.87 -7.95
N GLU A 131 -3.76 -17.60 -8.00
CA GLU A 131 -3.31 -16.64 -9.00
C GLU A 131 -2.08 -15.95 -8.46
N VAL A 132 -0.91 -16.26 -9.04
CA VAL A 132 0.39 -15.75 -8.60
C VAL A 132 0.89 -14.73 -9.63
N GLU A 133 1.13 -13.51 -9.17
CA GLU A 133 1.75 -12.47 -9.97
C GLU A 133 3.24 -12.39 -9.63
N ILE A 134 4.11 -12.57 -10.63
CA ILE A 134 5.56 -12.52 -10.48
C ILE A 134 6.11 -11.35 -11.29
N LEU A 135 6.85 -10.47 -10.62
CA LEU A 135 7.64 -9.42 -11.28
C LEU A 135 9.06 -9.95 -11.51
N ALA A 136 9.47 -10.02 -12.77
CA ALA A 136 10.82 -10.42 -13.18
C ALA A 136 11.58 -9.24 -13.80
N ASP A 137 12.82 -9.03 -13.38
CA ASP A 137 13.67 -7.96 -13.88
C ASP A 137 14.35 -8.32 -15.23
N LYS A 138 14.36 -9.60 -15.56
CA LYS A 138 14.87 -10.16 -16.82
C LYS A 138 14.09 -11.42 -17.19
N GLU A 139 14.34 -11.93 -18.38
CA GLU A 139 13.86 -13.26 -18.80
C GLU A 139 14.49 -14.37 -17.95
N ILE A 140 13.68 -15.37 -17.60
CA ILE A 140 14.07 -16.55 -16.84
C ILE A 140 13.46 -17.76 -17.54
N ASP A 141 14.30 -18.62 -18.09
CA ASP A 141 13.85 -19.77 -18.91
C ASP A 141 13.09 -20.80 -18.09
N GLN A 142 13.50 -21.03 -16.84
CA GLN A 142 12.86 -21.99 -15.94
C GLN A 142 12.76 -21.42 -14.53
N ALA A 143 11.52 -21.24 -14.07
CA ALA A 143 11.17 -20.88 -12.70
C ALA A 143 10.17 -21.90 -12.16
N ASN A 144 10.44 -22.46 -10.99
CA ASN A 144 9.50 -23.35 -10.30
C ASN A 144 8.63 -22.52 -9.37
N VAL A 145 7.32 -22.52 -9.63
CA VAL A 145 6.33 -21.86 -8.79
C VAL A 145 5.51 -22.91 -8.07
N THR A 146 5.49 -22.87 -6.74
CA THR A 146 4.80 -23.87 -5.91
C THR A 146 3.90 -23.21 -4.89
N ILE A 147 2.80 -23.88 -4.57
CA ILE A 147 1.94 -23.58 -3.43
C ILE A 147 2.16 -24.69 -2.41
N THR A 148 2.55 -24.33 -1.20
CA THR A 148 2.91 -25.25 -0.13
C THR A 148 2.04 -24.98 1.09
N GLU A 149 1.55 -26.03 1.72
CA GLU A 149 0.85 -25.95 3.00
C GLU A 149 1.83 -25.61 4.12
N ALA A 150 1.63 -24.47 4.77
CA ALA A 150 2.59 -23.93 5.73
C ALA A 150 2.81 -24.86 6.95
N ALA A 151 1.76 -25.54 7.41
CA ALA A 151 1.82 -26.39 8.58
C ALA A 151 2.63 -27.70 8.36
N SER A 152 2.51 -28.30 7.19
CA SER A 152 3.10 -29.62 6.89
C SER A 152 4.28 -29.57 5.92
N GLY A 153 4.48 -28.46 5.23
CA GLY A 153 5.44 -28.35 4.13
C GLY A 153 5.04 -29.09 2.84
N ARG A 154 3.84 -29.68 2.80
CA ARG A 154 3.36 -30.43 1.63
C ARG A 154 3.11 -29.49 0.45
N VAL A 155 3.66 -29.82 -0.71
CA VAL A 155 3.37 -29.14 -1.97
C VAL A 155 1.96 -29.50 -2.42
N LEU A 156 1.10 -28.50 -2.58
CA LEU A 156 -0.28 -28.65 -3.02
C LEU A 156 -0.44 -28.49 -4.52
N ALA A 157 0.34 -27.61 -5.12
CA ALA A 157 0.46 -27.40 -6.57
C ALA A 157 1.84 -26.90 -6.93
N GLY A 158 2.26 -27.12 -8.18
CA GLY A 158 3.51 -26.62 -8.70
C GLY A 158 3.56 -26.65 -10.22
N GLN A 159 4.26 -25.71 -10.80
CA GLN A 159 4.49 -25.61 -12.23
C GLN A 159 5.86 -25.02 -12.52
N THR A 160 6.56 -25.56 -13.52
CA THR A 160 7.75 -24.91 -14.10
C THR A 160 7.29 -24.03 -15.25
N VAL A 161 7.70 -22.78 -15.23
CA VAL A 161 7.30 -21.76 -16.21
C VAL A 161 8.52 -20.99 -16.68
N SER A 162 8.46 -20.43 -17.88
CA SER A 162 9.33 -19.34 -18.29
C SER A 162 8.72 -18.00 -17.88
N LEU A 163 9.57 -17.08 -17.43
CA LEU A 163 9.15 -15.72 -17.07
C LEU A 163 9.74 -14.73 -18.06
N GLN A 164 8.90 -13.85 -18.55
CA GLN A 164 9.31 -12.70 -19.34
C GLN A 164 9.65 -11.53 -18.42
N LYS A 165 10.50 -10.61 -18.88
CA LYS A 165 10.74 -9.36 -18.16
C LYS A 165 9.43 -8.60 -17.96
N GLY A 166 9.15 -8.17 -16.71
CA GLY A 166 7.93 -7.51 -16.31
C GLY A 166 7.01 -8.42 -15.50
N ILE A 167 5.69 -8.19 -15.58
CA ILE A 167 4.69 -8.91 -14.80
C ILE A 167 4.26 -10.18 -15.52
N ASN A 168 4.34 -11.31 -14.81
CA ASN A 168 3.89 -12.63 -15.25
C ASN A 168 2.76 -13.11 -14.33
N LYS A 169 1.68 -13.66 -14.90
CA LYS A 169 0.54 -14.20 -14.15
C LYS A 169 0.46 -15.70 -14.35
N ILE A 170 0.44 -16.43 -13.25
CA ILE A 170 0.46 -17.89 -13.22
C ILE A 170 -0.72 -18.38 -12.41
N SER A 171 -1.47 -19.32 -12.96
CA SER A 171 -2.66 -19.89 -12.32
C SER A 171 -2.36 -21.32 -11.92
N LEU A 172 -2.45 -21.63 -10.63
CA LEU A 172 -2.16 -22.95 -10.05
C LEU A 172 -3.41 -23.52 -9.38
N PRO A 173 -4.14 -24.45 -10.03
CA PRO A 173 -5.27 -25.12 -9.40
C PRO A 173 -4.79 -26.15 -8.37
N PHE A 174 -5.46 -26.21 -7.21
CA PHE A 174 -5.21 -27.18 -6.16
C PHE A 174 -6.47 -27.47 -5.35
N SER A 175 -6.41 -28.44 -4.45
CA SER A 175 -7.51 -28.70 -3.53
C SER A 175 -7.01 -29.10 -2.15
N ILE A 176 -7.82 -28.75 -1.15
CA ILE A 176 -7.63 -29.13 0.25
C ILE A 176 -8.86 -29.89 0.74
N LYS A 177 -8.65 -30.81 1.69
CA LYS A 177 -9.69 -31.58 2.36
C LYS A 177 -9.90 -31.05 3.77
#